data_afb2ed514adcd8ec23457f4343c159a8
#
_entry.id   afb2ed514adcd8ec23457f4343c159a8
#
_cell.length_a   1.000
_cell.length_b   1.000
_cell.length_c   1.000
_cell.angle_alpha   90.00
_cell.angle_beta   90.00
_cell.angle_gamma   90.00
#
_symmetry.space_group_name_H-M   'P 1'
#
loop_
_entity.id
_entity.type
_entity.pdbx_description
1 polymer ?
#
loop_
_entity_poly.entity_id
_entity_poly.type
_entity_poly.pdbx_seq_one_letter_code
_entity_poly.pdbx_strand_id
1 'polypeptide(L)'
;MSKRNKLSKFEDIMSYPNVYQNFSPKEIKPMGQGGKVVQLKGKWAEHFGDQKPITLELACGRGEYTIQLARDYTDRNFIGVDVKGARIWKGATMELSEGLDNVAFMRTKIEVIEEFFAPNEISEIWITFADQFLGKPNRRLTAPGFHDRYKRILIDGGVVNMKIDDPTLYEFTKEVLAERDDVKILYDRDNIYSQLLDFPELQYKTYYEKSHLEKGRKIKYMKWMYV
;
A
#
# COMPACT_ATOMS: atom_id res chain seq x y z
N MET A 1 -11.41 18.15 19.66
CA MET A 1 -9.99 17.76 19.55
C MET A 1 -9.21 18.84 18.83
N SER A 2 -8.14 19.38 19.42
CA SER A 2 -7.26 20.35 18.79
C SER A 2 -6.69 19.78 17.49
N LYS A 3 -6.68 20.59 16.42
CA LYS A 3 -6.18 20.18 15.10
C LYS A 3 -4.65 20.03 15.20
N ARG A 4 -4.14 18.78 15.33
CA ARG A 4 -2.70 18.49 15.42
C ARG A 4 -1.96 19.10 14.22
N ASN A 5 -0.91 19.87 14.48
CA ASN A 5 -0.06 20.41 13.44
C ASN A 5 0.88 19.32 12.85
N LYS A 6 1.63 19.65 11.80
CA LYS A 6 2.47 18.67 11.10
C LYS A 6 3.62 18.14 11.99
N LEU A 7 4.22 18.99 12.83
CA LEU A 7 5.32 18.62 13.72
C LEU A 7 4.85 17.66 14.81
N SER A 8 3.74 17.98 15.49
CA SER A 8 3.15 17.07 16.50
C SER A 8 2.85 15.68 15.93
N LYS A 9 2.41 15.59 14.66
CA LYS A 9 2.17 14.28 14.02
C LYS A 9 3.45 13.48 13.80
N PHE A 10 4.57 14.15 13.50
CA PHE A 10 5.86 13.48 13.39
C PHE A 10 6.38 13.02 14.75
N GLU A 11 6.17 13.79 15.82
CA GLU A 11 6.49 13.39 17.20
C GLU A 11 5.67 12.19 17.62
N ASP A 12 4.36 12.23 17.38
CA ASP A 12 3.45 11.11 17.69
C ASP A 12 3.93 9.81 17.02
N ILE A 13 4.16 9.79 15.68
CA ILE A 13 4.55 8.56 14.98
C ILE A 13 5.94 8.03 15.36
N MET A 14 6.79 8.86 15.93
CA MET A 14 8.07 8.39 16.51
C MET A 14 7.85 7.53 17.78
N SER A 15 6.76 7.76 18.49
CA SER A 15 6.42 7.02 19.71
C SER A 15 5.52 5.81 19.46
N TYR A 16 4.93 5.68 18.26
CA TYR A 16 3.97 4.64 17.95
C TYR A 16 4.65 3.27 17.74
N PRO A 17 4.15 2.19 18.38
CA PRO A 17 4.72 0.85 18.25
C PRO A 17 4.45 0.21 16.88
N ASN A 18 3.41 0.65 16.18
CA ASN A 18 2.96 0.16 14.88
C ASN A 18 3.53 0.95 13.68
N VAL A 19 4.46 1.89 13.91
CA VAL A 19 5.04 2.71 12.83
C VAL A 19 6.55 2.52 12.73
N TYR A 20 6.98 2.19 11.53
CA TYR A 20 8.38 2.09 11.13
C TYR A 20 8.75 3.19 10.14
N GLN A 21 9.97 3.72 10.23
CA GLN A 21 10.40 4.84 9.39
C GLN A 21 11.79 4.61 8.82
N ASN A 22 11.95 4.78 7.52
CA ASN A 22 13.25 4.91 6.85
C ASN A 22 13.32 6.26 6.15
N PHE A 23 14.26 7.12 6.57
CA PHE A 23 14.31 8.51 6.11
C PHE A 23 15.08 8.69 4.81
N SER A 24 16.01 7.81 4.50
CA SER A 24 16.87 7.91 3.32
C SER A 24 16.83 6.64 2.47
N PRO A 25 16.60 6.72 1.16
CA PRO A 25 16.71 5.55 0.28
C PRO A 25 18.17 5.15 0.01
N LYS A 26 19.13 6.01 0.38
CA LYS A 26 20.58 5.74 0.24
C LYS A 26 21.17 5.06 1.46
N GLU A 27 20.51 5.17 2.60
CA GLU A 27 20.88 4.54 3.85
C GLU A 27 19.67 3.80 4.40
N ILE A 28 19.68 2.48 4.29
CA ILE A 28 18.60 1.61 4.76
C ILE A 28 18.80 1.39 6.26
N LYS A 29 18.03 2.15 7.04
CA LYS A 29 18.09 2.12 8.50
C LYS A 29 16.67 2.30 9.05
N PRO A 30 15.85 1.24 9.02
CA PRO A 30 14.49 1.32 9.53
C PRO A 30 14.52 1.53 11.06
N MET A 31 13.72 2.47 11.51
CA MET A 31 13.56 2.82 12.92
C MET A 31 12.12 2.58 13.36
N GLY A 32 11.94 1.88 14.45
CA GLY A 32 10.68 1.69 15.15
C GLY A 32 10.48 2.68 16.28
N GLN A 33 9.67 2.30 17.26
CA GLN A 33 9.29 3.10 18.40
C GLN A 33 10.50 3.72 19.14
N GLY A 34 10.40 5.02 19.40
CA GLY A 34 11.46 5.77 20.07
C GLY A 34 12.75 5.94 19.24
N GLY A 35 12.70 5.73 17.93
CA GLY A 35 13.85 5.85 17.03
C GLY A 35 14.85 4.69 17.12
N LYS A 36 14.48 3.56 17.73
CA LYS A 36 15.32 2.36 17.79
C LYS A 36 15.47 1.74 16.43
N VAL A 37 16.70 1.45 16.02
CA VAL A 37 16.96 0.70 14.77
C VAL A 37 16.44 -0.72 14.89
N VAL A 38 15.72 -1.18 13.86
CA VAL A 38 15.11 -2.50 13.82
C VAL A 38 15.46 -3.21 12.52
N GLN A 39 15.33 -4.54 12.53
CA GLN A 39 15.40 -5.36 11.32
C GLN A 39 13.97 -5.78 10.96
N LEU A 40 13.55 -5.49 9.74
CA LEU A 40 12.18 -5.81 9.27
C LEU A 40 12.16 -6.89 8.21
N LYS A 41 13.16 -6.89 7.30
CA LYS A 41 13.25 -7.84 6.19
C LYS A 41 13.29 -9.29 6.68
N GLY A 42 12.25 -10.06 6.34
CA GLY A 42 12.08 -11.43 6.79
C GLY A 42 11.69 -11.57 8.28
N LYS A 43 11.22 -10.46 8.92
CA LYS A 43 10.90 -10.41 10.34
C LYS A 43 9.48 -9.92 10.65
N TRP A 44 8.65 -9.75 9.63
CA TRP A 44 7.30 -9.25 9.81
C TRP A 44 6.41 -10.24 10.58
N ALA A 45 6.58 -11.55 10.40
CA ALA A 45 5.90 -12.55 11.20
C ALA A 45 6.24 -12.45 12.71
N GLU A 46 7.49 -12.10 13.05
CA GLU A 46 7.89 -11.85 14.44
C GLU A 46 7.23 -10.57 14.99
N HIS A 47 7.11 -9.53 14.14
CA HIS A 47 6.42 -8.29 14.52
C HIS A 47 4.94 -8.52 14.84
N PHE A 48 4.21 -9.24 13.98
CA PHE A 48 2.79 -9.54 14.19
C PHE A 48 2.56 -10.66 15.22
N GLY A 49 3.57 -11.45 15.53
CA GLY A 49 3.46 -12.61 16.42
C GLY A 49 2.72 -13.79 15.83
N ASP A 50 2.57 -13.83 14.50
CA ASP A 50 1.87 -14.90 13.77
C ASP A 50 2.48 -15.13 12.37
N GLN A 51 1.91 -16.08 11.63
CA GLN A 51 2.34 -16.46 10.28
C GLN A 51 1.24 -16.16 9.23
N LYS A 52 0.33 -15.24 9.53
CA LYS A 52 -0.74 -14.89 8.60
C LYS A 52 -0.17 -14.23 7.32
N PRO A 53 -0.84 -14.40 6.17
CA PRO A 53 -0.46 -13.72 4.93
C PRO A 53 -0.39 -12.20 5.10
N ILE A 54 0.59 -11.56 4.47
CA ILE A 54 0.79 -10.11 4.56
C ILE A 54 0.33 -9.44 3.28
N THR A 55 -0.54 -8.46 3.43
CA THR A 55 -1.02 -7.57 2.36
C THR A 55 -0.38 -6.19 2.51
N LEU A 56 0.23 -5.66 1.43
CA LEU A 56 0.77 -4.30 1.38
C LEU A 56 -0.20 -3.35 0.70
N GLU A 57 -0.44 -2.17 1.27
CA GLU A 57 -0.97 -1.03 0.53
C GLU A 57 0.14 -0.03 0.24
N LEU A 58 0.48 0.16 -1.05
CA LEU A 58 1.51 1.09 -1.49
C LEU A 58 0.91 2.47 -1.78
N ALA A 59 1.56 3.53 -1.32
CA ALA A 59 1.06 4.89 -1.30
C ALA A 59 -0.24 5.04 -0.48
N CYS A 60 -0.32 4.35 0.67
CA CYS A 60 -1.51 4.24 1.52
C CYS A 60 -2.08 5.58 2.02
N GLY A 61 -1.34 6.67 1.89
CA GLY A 61 -1.77 8.00 2.30
C GLY A 61 -2.15 8.06 3.79
N ARG A 62 -3.46 8.12 4.06
CA ARG A 62 -4.00 8.14 5.43
C ARG A 62 -4.26 6.75 6.01
N GLY A 63 -3.94 5.69 5.29
CA GLY A 63 -4.17 4.31 5.70
C GLY A 63 -5.65 3.92 5.78
N GLU A 64 -6.54 4.67 5.13
CA GLU A 64 -7.99 4.43 5.24
C GLU A 64 -8.39 3.08 4.65
N TYR A 65 -7.76 2.68 3.54
CA TYR A 65 -8.00 1.39 2.90
C TYR A 65 -7.39 0.24 3.72
N THR A 66 -6.12 0.38 4.13
CA THR A 66 -5.42 -0.55 5.02
C THR A 66 -6.25 -0.87 6.27
N ILE A 67 -6.75 0.17 6.97
CA ILE A 67 -7.54 -0.01 8.20
C ILE A 67 -8.89 -0.70 7.92
N GLN A 68 -9.58 -0.35 6.83
CA GLN A 68 -10.85 -0.98 6.51
C GLN A 68 -10.69 -2.47 6.19
N LEU A 69 -9.64 -2.84 5.43
CA LEU A 69 -9.32 -4.23 5.18
C LEU A 69 -9.00 -4.98 6.48
N ALA A 70 -8.19 -4.40 7.34
CA ALA A 70 -7.77 -5.05 8.58
C ALA A 70 -8.90 -5.34 9.56
N ARG A 71 -9.93 -4.50 9.59
CA ARG A 71 -11.14 -4.72 10.42
C ARG A 71 -11.92 -5.96 10.00
N ASP A 72 -12.02 -6.19 8.69
CA ASP A 72 -12.87 -7.23 8.15
C ASP A 72 -12.12 -8.54 7.86
N TYR A 73 -10.79 -8.46 7.68
CA TYR A 73 -9.93 -9.62 7.38
C TYR A 73 -8.92 -9.87 8.51
N THR A 74 -9.38 -10.51 9.58
CA THR A 74 -8.54 -10.83 10.75
C THR A 74 -7.61 -12.04 10.54
N ASP A 75 -7.75 -12.72 9.41
CA ASP A 75 -6.92 -13.84 8.97
C ASP A 75 -5.68 -13.40 8.18
N ARG A 76 -5.46 -12.09 8.02
CA ARG A 76 -4.33 -11.47 7.31
C ARG A 76 -3.73 -10.33 8.11
N ASN A 77 -2.46 -10.02 7.82
CA ASN A 77 -1.77 -8.84 8.32
C ASN A 77 -1.67 -7.78 7.22
N PHE A 78 -1.71 -6.52 7.59
CA PHE A 78 -1.73 -5.39 6.66
C PHE A 78 -0.62 -4.41 6.96
N ILE A 79 0.08 -3.95 5.92
CA ILE A 79 1.13 -2.93 6.06
C ILE A 79 0.85 -1.80 5.08
N GLY A 80 0.57 -0.62 5.61
CA GLY A 80 0.42 0.60 4.81
C GLY A 80 1.77 1.30 4.60
N VAL A 81 2.16 1.55 3.36
CA VAL A 81 3.44 2.20 3.02
C VAL A 81 3.20 3.55 2.36
N ASP A 82 3.80 4.62 2.87
CA ASP A 82 3.80 5.95 2.26
C ASP A 82 5.08 6.74 2.66
N VAL A 83 5.47 7.69 1.83
CA VAL A 83 6.59 8.60 2.13
C VAL A 83 6.19 9.73 3.09
N LYS A 84 4.90 10.01 3.22
CA LYS A 84 4.36 11.16 3.97
C LYS A 84 3.91 10.76 5.38
N GLY A 85 4.82 10.80 6.36
CA GLY A 85 4.53 10.43 7.75
C GLY A 85 3.33 11.16 8.37
N ALA A 86 3.12 12.45 8.06
CA ALA A 86 1.96 13.18 8.55
C ALA A 86 0.60 12.66 8.00
N ARG A 87 0.60 11.88 6.91
CA ARG A 87 -0.57 11.17 6.41
C ARG A 87 -0.74 9.84 7.13
N ILE A 88 0.32 9.04 7.22
CA ILE A 88 0.36 7.75 7.95
C ILE A 88 -0.15 7.93 9.39
N TRP A 89 0.16 9.06 10.04
CA TRP A 89 -0.27 9.37 11.40
C TRP A 89 -1.76 9.06 11.63
N LYS A 90 -2.64 9.33 10.65
CA LYS A 90 -4.08 9.12 10.81
C LYS A 90 -4.41 7.64 10.95
N GLY A 91 -3.93 6.80 10.04
CA GLY A 91 -4.16 5.35 10.06
C GLY A 91 -3.55 4.71 11.29
N ALA A 92 -2.29 5.05 11.61
CA ALA A 92 -1.61 4.52 12.78
C ALA A 92 -2.29 4.91 14.11
N THR A 93 -2.84 6.14 14.20
CA THR A 93 -3.62 6.54 15.38
C THR A 93 -4.96 5.77 15.47
N MET A 94 -5.61 5.50 14.33
CA MET A 94 -6.86 4.73 14.28
C MET A 94 -6.63 3.29 14.74
N GLU A 95 -5.59 2.64 14.21
CA GLU A 95 -5.22 1.29 14.64
C GLU A 95 -5.02 1.22 16.15
N LEU A 96 -4.18 2.09 16.72
CA LEU A 96 -3.95 2.14 18.18
C LEU A 96 -5.23 2.40 18.99
N SER A 97 -6.13 3.26 18.49
CA SER A 97 -7.38 3.58 19.18
C SER A 97 -8.42 2.45 19.12
N GLU A 98 -8.35 1.60 18.11
CA GLU A 98 -9.27 0.49 17.88
C GLU A 98 -8.71 -0.85 18.38
N GLY A 99 -7.41 -0.89 18.71
CA GLY A 99 -6.73 -2.11 19.16
C GLY A 99 -6.62 -3.17 18.08
N LEU A 100 -6.39 -2.75 16.83
CA LEU A 100 -6.14 -3.69 15.73
C LEU A 100 -4.70 -4.22 15.85
N ASP A 101 -4.54 -5.52 15.98
CA ASP A 101 -3.24 -6.19 16.15
C ASP A 101 -2.60 -6.65 14.82
N ASN A 102 -3.38 -6.56 13.73
CA ASN A 102 -2.98 -7.01 12.40
C ASN A 102 -2.60 -5.86 11.43
N VAL A 103 -2.19 -4.69 11.93
CA VAL A 103 -1.82 -3.53 11.11
C VAL A 103 -0.49 -2.94 11.53
N ALA A 104 0.35 -2.62 10.56
CA ALA A 104 1.54 -1.79 10.73
C ALA A 104 1.63 -0.72 9.63
N PHE A 105 2.41 0.31 9.88
CA PHE A 105 2.67 1.35 8.89
C PHE A 105 4.16 1.55 8.69
N MET A 106 4.55 1.77 7.44
CA MET A 106 5.93 2.01 7.09
C MET A 106 6.08 3.32 6.30
N ARG A 107 6.84 4.25 6.87
CA ARG A 107 7.24 5.46 6.17
C ARG A 107 8.56 5.24 5.44
N THR A 108 8.48 5.06 4.12
CA THR A 108 9.67 4.92 3.25
C THR A 108 9.34 5.32 1.82
N LYS A 109 10.36 5.38 0.97
CA LYS A 109 10.18 5.45 -0.48
C LYS A 109 9.95 4.04 -1.03
N ILE A 110 8.94 3.89 -1.89
CA ILE A 110 8.58 2.60 -2.49
C ILE A 110 9.67 2.10 -3.45
N GLU A 111 10.50 2.99 -3.98
CA GLU A 111 11.64 2.66 -4.84
C GLU A 111 12.69 1.75 -4.16
N VAL A 112 12.65 1.62 -2.84
CA VAL A 112 13.53 0.72 -2.05
C VAL A 112 12.75 -0.28 -1.22
N ILE A 113 11.55 -0.64 -1.64
CA ILE A 113 10.64 -1.50 -0.87
C ILE A 113 11.23 -2.88 -0.58
N GLU A 114 12.00 -3.44 -1.51
CA GLU A 114 12.67 -4.74 -1.40
C GLU A 114 13.73 -4.82 -0.28
N GLU A 115 14.11 -3.67 0.28
CA GLU A 115 15.02 -3.64 1.43
C GLU A 115 14.32 -3.91 2.78
N PHE A 116 12.99 -3.92 2.78
CA PHE A 116 12.18 -4.09 3.99
C PHE A 116 11.39 -5.38 4.01
N PHE A 117 11.34 -6.08 2.88
CA PHE A 117 10.65 -7.36 2.73
C PHE A 117 11.58 -8.40 2.11
N ALA A 118 11.58 -9.60 2.66
CA ALA A 118 12.32 -10.73 2.09
C ALA A 118 11.62 -11.27 0.83
N PRO A 119 12.31 -12.06 0.00
CA PRO A 119 11.65 -12.82 -1.04
C PRO A 119 10.53 -13.70 -0.46
N ASN A 120 9.39 -13.73 -1.16
CA ASN A 120 8.22 -14.52 -0.77
C ASN A 120 7.62 -14.16 0.61
N GLU A 121 7.74 -12.90 1.06
CA GLU A 121 7.19 -12.46 2.34
C GLU A 121 5.79 -11.82 2.20
N ILE A 122 5.43 -11.37 1.00
CA ILE A 122 4.18 -10.65 0.73
C ILE A 122 3.25 -11.51 -0.12
N SER A 123 1.99 -11.62 0.30
CA SER A 123 0.97 -12.38 -0.45
C SER A 123 0.18 -11.52 -1.43
N GLU A 124 0.03 -10.22 -1.15
CA GLU A 124 -0.82 -9.35 -1.94
C GLU A 124 -0.34 -7.89 -1.85
N ILE A 125 -0.43 -7.16 -2.96
CA ILE A 125 -0.14 -5.73 -3.03
C ILE A 125 -1.38 -4.99 -3.52
N TRP A 126 -1.73 -3.88 -2.85
CA TRP A 126 -2.72 -2.91 -3.28
C TRP A 126 -2.06 -1.57 -3.63
N ILE A 127 -2.47 -1.00 -4.76
CA ILE A 127 -2.11 0.34 -5.23
C ILE A 127 -3.41 1.12 -5.37
N THR A 128 -3.73 1.97 -4.37
CA THR A 128 -4.98 2.70 -4.33
C THR A 128 -4.76 4.20 -4.56
N PHE A 129 -5.32 4.75 -5.64
CA PHE A 129 -5.29 6.18 -5.97
C PHE A 129 -3.88 6.81 -5.91
N ALA A 130 -2.89 6.07 -6.42
CA ALA A 130 -1.50 6.53 -6.48
C ALA A 130 -1.33 7.75 -7.40
N ASP A 131 -0.28 8.53 -7.15
CA ASP A 131 0.07 9.68 -7.97
C ASP A 131 0.37 9.25 -9.43
N GLN A 132 -0.26 9.91 -10.39
CA GLN A 132 -0.10 9.65 -11.83
C GLN A 132 1.21 10.17 -12.42
N PHE A 133 1.96 11.00 -11.69
CA PHE A 133 3.24 11.58 -12.10
C PHE A 133 3.28 12.07 -13.54
N LEU A 134 2.45 13.07 -13.86
CA LEU A 134 2.45 13.71 -15.18
C LEU A 134 3.87 14.16 -15.57
N GLY A 135 4.32 13.77 -16.76
CA GLY A 135 5.66 14.07 -17.25
C GLY A 135 6.82 13.25 -16.63
N LYS A 136 6.53 12.31 -15.72
CA LYS A 136 7.54 11.43 -15.09
C LYS A 136 7.05 9.98 -15.00
N PRO A 137 6.79 9.30 -16.14
CA PRO A 137 6.15 7.98 -16.14
C PRO A 137 6.94 6.92 -15.37
N ASN A 138 8.26 6.98 -15.35
CA ASN A 138 9.11 6.05 -14.60
C ASN A 138 8.94 6.13 -13.06
N ARG A 139 8.23 7.15 -12.56
CA ARG A 139 7.90 7.27 -11.12
C ARG A 139 6.54 6.69 -10.75
N ARG A 140 5.74 6.30 -11.73
CA ARG A 140 4.46 5.63 -11.50
C ARG A 140 4.72 4.28 -10.83
N LEU A 141 3.90 3.92 -9.87
CA LEU A 141 4.05 2.65 -9.14
C LEU A 141 3.82 1.41 -10.01
N THR A 142 3.33 1.58 -11.21
CA THR A 142 3.18 0.53 -12.23
C THR A 142 4.18 0.66 -13.38
N ALA A 143 5.25 1.46 -13.22
CA ALA A 143 6.33 1.51 -14.19
C ALA A 143 7.18 0.22 -14.15
N PRO A 144 7.84 -0.16 -15.27
CA PRO A 144 8.56 -1.43 -15.41
C PRO A 144 9.49 -1.77 -14.23
N GLY A 145 10.27 -0.79 -13.73
CA GLY A 145 11.21 -1.02 -12.64
C GLY A 145 10.55 -1.33 -11.27
N PHE A 146 9.24 -1.05 -11.09
CA PHE A 146 8.52 -1.44 -9.88
C PHE A 146 8.05 -2.89 -9.93
N HIS A 147 7.69 -3.42 -11.11
CA HIS A 147 7.26 -4.81 -11.27
C HIS A 147 8.32 -5.80 -10.80
N ASP A 148 9.60 -5.55 -11.13
CA ASP A 148 10.70 -6.42 -10.70
C ASP A 148 10.88 -6.42 -9.18
N ARG A 149 10.62 -5.29 -8.51
CA ARG A 149 10.63 -5.20 -7.05
C ARG A 149 9.46 -5.97 -6.43
N TYR A 150 8.27 -5.83 -6.99
CA TYR A 150 7.07 -6.54 -6.50
C TYR A 150 7.23 -8.05 -6.67
N LYS A 151 7.70 -8.50 -7.84
CA LYS A 151 7.96 -9.92 -8.11
C LYS A 151 8.94 -10.55 -7.10
N ARG A 152 9.95 -9.79 -6.65
CA ARG A 152 10.92 -10.30 -5.67
C ARG A 152 10.34 -10.54 -4.28
N ILE A 153 9.42 -9.71 -3.82
CA ILE A 153 8.87 -9.79 -2.47
C ILE A 153 7.57 -10.60 -2.38
N LEU A 154 6.86 -10.75 -3.50
CA LEU A 154 5.64 -11.54 -3.57
C LEU A 154 5.94 -13.05 -3.52
N ILE A 155 5.04 -13.77 -2.86
CA ILE A 155 5.01 -15.25 -2.93
C ILE A 155 4.65 -15.70 -4.35
N ASP A 156 4.91 -16.95 -4.67
CA ASP A 156 4.40 -17.58 -5.89
C ASP A 156 2.87 -17.50 -5.90
N GLY A 157 2.30 -17.02 -7.00
CA GLY A 157 0.86 -16.78 -7.11
C GLY A 157 0.36 -15.53 -6.39
N GLY A 158 1.26 -14.74 -5.78
CA GLY A 158 0.92 -13.45 -5.18
C GLY A 158 0.37 -12.46 -6.20
N VAL A 159 -0.57 -11.63 -5.78
CA VAL A 159 -1.32 -10.75 -6.68
C VAL A 159 -1.05 -9.27 -6.43
N VAL A 160 -1.18 -8.48 -7.47
CA VAL A 160 -1.18 -7.01 -7.39
C VAL A 160 -2.53 -6.48 -7.85
N ASN A 161 -3.07 -5.57 -7.06
CA ASN A 161 -4.36 -4.91 -7.28
C ASN A 161 -4.13 -3.42 -7.49
N MET A 162 -4.72 -2.82 -8.50
CA MET A 162 -4.72 -1.39 -8.72
C MET A 162 -6.14 -0.86 -8.79
N LYS A 163 -6.50 0.09 -7.93
CA LYS A 163 -7.77 0.80 -7.92
C LYS A 163 -7.52 2.30 -8.12
N ILE A 164 -8.05 2.88 -9.21
CA ILE A 164 -7.69 4.23 -9.64
C ILE A 164 -8.82 4.93 -10.41
N ASP A 165 -8.92 6.25 -10.32
CA ASP A 165 -9.83 7.07 -11.13
C ASP A 165 -9.16 7.62 -12.41
N ASP A 166 -7.83 7.75 -12.40
CA ASP A 166 -7.09 8.40 -13.48
C ASP A 166 -6.96 7.49 -14.72
N PRO A 167 -7.46 7.93 -15.89
CA PRO A 167 -7.38 7.14 -17.12
C PRO A 167 -5.94 7.02 -17.66
N THR A 168 -5.09 8.04 -17.44
CA THR A 168 -3.71 8.04 -17.96
C THR A 168 -2.87 6.98 -17.25
N LEU A 169 -3.01 6.86 -15.91
CA LEU A 169 -2.30 5.83 -15.16
C LEU A 169 -2.85 4.44 -15.48
N TYR A 170 -4.16 4.33 -15.67
CA TYR A 170 -4.80 3.06 -16.03
C TYR A 170 -4.31 2.52 -17.37
N GLU A 171 -4.36 3.33 -18.45
CA GLU A 171 -3.90 2.92 -19.77
C GLU A 171 -2.39 2.65 -19.80
N PHE A 172 -1.60 3.50 -19.15
CA PHE A 172 -0.16 3.26 -18.98
C PHE A 172 0.11 1.89 -18.33
N THR A 173 -0.66 1.54 -17.29
CA THR A 173 -0.49 0.26 -16.62
C THR A 173 -0.80 -0.90 -17.56
N LYS A 174 -1.87 -0.80 -18.37
CA LYS A 174 -2.20 -1.81 -19.38
C LYS A 174 -1.09 -2.01 -20.40
N GLU A 175 -0.54 -0.91 -20.91
CA GLU A 175 0.59 -0.94 -21.86
C GLU A 175 1.80 -1.64 -21.24
N VAL A 176 2.21 -1.25 -20.03
CA VAL A 176 3.34 -1.88 -19.33
C VAL A 176 3.12 -3.38 -19.08
N LEU A 177 1.90 -3.77 -18.67
CA LEU A 177 1.60 -5.20 -18.45
C LEU A 177 1.55 -6.00 -19.74
N ALA A 178 1.10 -5.40 -20.84
CA ALA A 178 1.05 -6.06 -22.15
C ALA A 178 2.43 -6.32 -22.75
N GLU A 179 3.44 -5.52 -22.38
CA GLU A 179 4.84 -5.71 -22.81
C GLU A 179 5.59 -6.78 -22.00
N ARG A 180 4.97 -7.38 -20.97
CA ARG A 180 5.60 -8.37 -20.09
C ARG A 180 5.09 -9.78 -20.38
N ASP A 181 6.01 -10.70 -20.57
CA ASP A 181 5.75 -12.13 -20.77
C ASP A 181 5.60 -12.91 -19.46
N ASP A 182 6.00 -12.29 -18.33
CA ASP A 182 5.93 -12.85 -16.98
C ASP A 182 4.74 -12.37 -16.17
N VAL A 183 3.68 -11.84 -16.81
CA VAL A 183 2.47 -11.33 -16.15
C VAL A 183 1.21 -11.96 -16.73
N LYS A 184 0.30 -12.34 -15.85
CA LYS A 184 -1.07 -12.74 -16.20
C LYS A 184 -2.06 -11.75 -15.61
N ILE A 185 -2.81 -11.05 -16.47
CA ILE A 185 -3.93 -10.21 -16.05
C ILE A 185 -5.09 -11.13 -15.66
N LEU A 186 -5.54 -11.01 -14.41
CA LEU A 186 -6.63 -11.81 -13.84
C LEU A 186 -7.97 -11.09 -13.93
N TYR A 187 -7.95 -9.75 -13.93
CA TYR A 187 -9.14 -8.92 -13.99
C TYR A 187 -8.79 -7.51 -14.51
N ASP A 188 -9.69 -6.96 -15.33
CA ASP A 188 -9.57 -5.61 -15.88
C ASP A 188 -10.96 -5.00 -16.07
N ARG A 189 -11.23 -3.84 -15.45
CA ARG A 189 -12.49 -3.13 -15.58
C ARG A 189 -12.32 -1.61 -15.48
N ASP A 190 -12.85 -0.90 -16.44
CA ASP A 190 -12.76 0.56 -16.56
C ASP A 190 -13.78 1.32 -15.68
N ASN A 191 -14.80 0.64 -15.14
CA ASN A 191 -15.76 1.21 -14.19
C ASN A 191 -16.35 0.13 -13.28
N ILE A 192 -15.81 -0.01 -12.07
CA ILE A 192 -16.27 -1.03 -11.12
C ILE A 192 -17.68 -0.79 -10.59
N TYR A 193 -18.17 0.44 -10.64
CA TYR A 193 -19.51 0.80 -10.14
C TYR A 193 -20.61 0.75 -11.21
N SER A 194 -20.30 0.27 -12.42
CA SER A 194 -21.31 0.05 -13.48
C SER A 194 -22.21 -1.18 -13.24
N GLN A 195 -21.83 -2.04 -12.31
CA GLN A 195 -22.53 -3.25 -11.90
C GLN A 195 -22.21 -3.61 -10.45
N LEU A 196 -22.65 -4.76 -9.97
CA LEU A 196 -22.25 -5.28 -8.66
C LEU A 196 -20.73 -5.48 -8.60
N LEU A 197 -20.15 -5.22 -7.45
CA LEU A 197 -18.71 -5.38 -7.22
C LEU A 197 -18.35 -6.87 -7.24
N ASP A 198 -17.35 -7.22 -8.04
CA ASP A 198 -16.90 -8.61 -8.18
C ASP A 198 -16.02 -9.09 -7.00
N PHE A 199 -15.46 -8.14 -6.24
CA PHE A 199 -14.62 -8.45 -5.09
C PHE A 199 -15.08 -7.62 -3.89
N PRO A 200 -15.24 -8.23 -2.70
CA PRO A 200 -15.69 -7.54 -1.49
C PRO A 200 -14.78 -6.38 -1.09
N GLU A 201 -13.46 -6.52 -1.31
CA GLU A 201 -12.47 -5.47 -0.99
C GLU A 201 -12.74 -4.16 -1.73
N LEU A 202 -13.37 -4.20 -2.90
CA LEU A 202 -13.69 -3.00 -3.69
C LEU A 202 -14.75 -2.10 -3.06
N GLN A 203 -15.51 -2.59 -2.07
CA GLN A 203 -16.51 -1.81 -1.36
C GLN A 203 -15.92 -0.67 -0.52
N TYR A 204 -14.67 -0.83 -0.04
CA TYR A 204 -14.02 0.16 0.80
C TYR A 204 -13.62 1.38 -0.01
N LYS A 205 -14.04 2.56 0.48
CA LYS A 205 -13.84 3.82 -0.21
C LYS A 205 -12.94 4.75 0.61
N THR A 206 -11.80 5.12 0.03
CA THR A 206 -10.95 6.17 0.59
C THR A 206 -11.62 7.54 0.48
N TYR A 207 -11.11 8.52 1.21
CA TYR A 207 -11.54 9.92 1.06
C TYR A 207 -11.42 10.40 -0.39
N TYR A 208 -10.34 10.04 -1.07
CA TYR A 208 -10.13 10.42 -2.48
C TYR A 208 -11.16 9.78 -3.40
N GLU A 209 -11.45 8.52 -3.22
CA GLU A 209 -12.46 7.82 -4.02
C GLU A 209 -13.84 8.44 -3.89
N LYS A 210 -14.26 8.72 -2.65
CA LYS A 210 -15.55 9.42 -2.41
C LYS A 210 -15.61 10.74 -3.16
N SER A 211 -14.56 11.57 -3.06
CA SER A 211 -14.46 12.84 -3.76
C SER A 211 -14.44 12.69 -5.30
N HIS A 212 -13.85 11.63 -5.83
CA HIS A 212 -13.82 11.37 -7.27
C HIS A 212 -15.19 10.91 -7.78
N LEU A 213 -15.88 10.06 -7.04
CA LEU A 213 -17.25 9.63 -7.36
C LEU A 213 -18.24 10.80 -7.34
N GLU A 214 -18.14 11.71 -6.36
CA GLU A 214 -18.95 12.94 -6.30
C GLU A 214 -18.74 13.83 -7.54
N LYS A 215 -17.57 13.75 -8.18
CA LYS A 215 -17.24 14.46 -9.43
C LYS A 215 -17.61 13.65 -10.68
N GLY A 216 -18.32 12.55 -10.54
CA GLY A 216 -18.73 11.69 -11.65
C GLY A 216 -17.60 10.91 -12.31
N ARG A 217 -16.44 10.76 -11.66
CA ARG A 217 -15.33 9.98 -12.21
C ARG A 217 -15.61 8.49 -12.11
N LYS A 218 -15.23 7.74 -13.13
CA LYS A 218 -15.25 6.28 -13.12
C LYS A 218 -14.05 5.76 -12.32
N ILE A 219 -14.29 4.76 -11.48
CA ILE A 219 -13.22 4.06 -10.77
C ILE A 219 -12.90 2.77 -11.51
N LYS A 220 -11.64 2.62 -11.84
CA LYS A 220 -11.07 1.49 -12.59
C LYS A 220 -10.39 0.53 -11.65
N TYR A 221 -10.36 -0.73 -12.00
CA TYR A 221 -9.65 -1.75 -11.24
C TYR A 221 -9.00 -2.77 -12.16
N MET A 222 -7.76 -3.11 -11.81
CA MET A 222 -7.01 -4.20 -12.44
C MET A 222 -6.42 -5.11 -11.36
N LYS A 223 -6.36 -6.40 -11.68
CA LYS A 223 -5.69 -7.42 -10.86
C LYS A 223 -4.81 -8.27 -11.76
N TRP A 224 -3.57 -8.49 -11.36
CA TRP A 224 -2.63 -9.34 -12.08
C TRP A 224 -1.75 -10.13 -11.12
N MET A 225 -1.09 -11.14 -11.65
CA MET A 225 -0.07 -11.93 -10.94
C MET A 225 1.17 -12.08 -11.83
N TYR A 226 2.29 -12.41 -11.21
CA TYR A 226 3.50 -12.83 -11.92
C TYR A 226 3.51 -14.36 -12.08
N VAL A 227 3.99 -14.81 -13.24
CA VAL A 227 4.11 -16.23 -13.61
C VAL A 227 5.55 -16.62 -13.83
#